data_9c2a5c392a7467f28b4a7f95de9ecb44
#
_entry.id   9c2a5c392a7467f28b4a7f95de9ecb44
#
_cell.length_a   1.000
_cell.length_b   1.000
_cell.length_c   1.000
_cell.angle_alpha   90.00
_cell.angle_beta   90.00
_cell.angle_gamma   90.00
#
_symmetry.space_group_name_H-M   'P 1'
#
loop_
_entity.id
_entity.type
_entity.pdbx_description
1 polymer ?
#
loop_
_entity_poly.entity_id
_entity_poly.type
_entity_poly.pdbx_seq_one_letter_code
_entity_poly.pdbx_strand_id
1 'polypeptide(L)'
;MKEYIQENRERFFEELFSLLRIPSISAKQDHKKDMERCAERLKELLLEAGADEAGVYPSKGNPVVFGKKIINPEWKTVMVYGHYDVQPPEPLEKWHTDPFEPVIKQDPTGQEAIYARGANDDKGQLFMHIKAFEYLLRSGKLRHNVKFIFEGEEEIGSPSLPAWVKEHKKWLGADVILVSDTTMISDKVPSINCGMRGMAYLEVTLTGLDKDLHSGHYGGTVANPIQTLCDLISGLIDKDGRVTIPGFYDDVVELSRKDRAQLARAPFDLKEFEESVGVKALRGEKGYTPLERIGIRPCLDVCGIWGGYIGEGAKTVLPSVAHAKISMRLVPNQESAKITRIFKKHLEKIAPKYCRIEVKPCEGGEGFLIPISSPAFQAASKAMEEVYGVKPVPSRGGGSIAVLADMQKILGVDPLLMGFGLERDTIHSPNESYLLRQFFAGMESIAKFYEYYE
;
A
#
# COMPACT_ATOMS: atom_id res chain seq x y z
N MET A 1 13.06 11.32 -24.14
CA MET A 1 12.78 10.00 -23.52
C MET A 1 12.16 9.01 -24.50
N LYS A 2 11.15 9.36 -25.30
CA LYS A 2 10.47 8.44 -26.25
C LYS A 2 11.43 7.71 -27.20
N GLU A 3 12.30 8.44 -27.87
CA GLU A 3 13.32 7.86 -28.78
C GLU A 3 14.23 6.89 -28.02
N TYR A 4 14.71 7.28 -26.84
CA TYR A 4 15.56 6.44 -26.01
C TYR A 4 14.85 5.13 -25.56
N ILE A 5 13.57 5.20 -25.21
CA ILE A 5 12.77 4.01 -24.92
C ILE A 5 12.70 3.11 -26.15
N GLN A 6 12.41 3.67 -27.31
CA GLN A 6 12.27 2.90 -28.55
C GLN A 6 13.57 2.20 -28.96
N GLU A 7 14.70 2.89 -28.85
CA GLU A 7 16.04 2.35 -29.17
C GLU A 7 16.49 1.26 -28.19
N ASN A 8 16.01 1.29 -26.93
CA ASN A 8 16.43 0.39 -25.87
C ASN A 8 15.33 -0.59 -25.41
N ARG A 9 14.21 -0.68 -26.14
CA ARG A 9 13.03 -1.42 -25.73
C ARG A 9 13.33 -2.88 -25.37
N GLU A 10 14.02 -3.60 -26.23
CA GLU A 10 14.38 -5.01 -26.02
C GLU A 10 15.26 -5.18 -24.76
N ARG A 11 16.27 -4.33 -24.63
CA ARG A 11 17.14 -4.34 -23.46
C ARG A 11 16.37 -4.08 -22.16
N PHE A 12 15.44 -3.12 -22.17
CA PHE A 12 14.62 -2.82 -21.01
C PHE A 12 13.73 -4.01 -20.59
N PHE A 13 13.18 -4.72 -21.55
CA PHE A 13 12.43 -5.93 -21.26
C PHE A 13 13.31 -7.05 -20.71
N GLU A 14 14.47 -7.30 -21.27
CA GLU A 14 15.40 -8.31 -20.77
C GLU A 14 15.83 -8.01 -19.32
N GLU A 15 16.18 -6.76 -19.04
CA GLU A 15 16.57 -6.31 -17.71
C GLU A 15 15.41 -6.44 -16.70
N LEU A 16 14.20 -5.97 -17.03
CA LEU A 16 13.01 -6.12 -16.20
C LEU A 16 12.67 -7.59 -15.99
N PHE A 17 12.68 -8.40 -17.06
CA PHE A 17 12.36 -9.82 -16.99
C PHE A 17 13.36 -10.58 -16.15
N SER A 18 14.64 -10.14 -16.12
CA SER A 18 15.63 -10.71 -15.18
C SER A 18 15.25 -10.53 -13.72
N LEU A 19 14.52 -9.46 -13.36
CA LEU A 19 13.97 -9.25 -12.02
C LEU A 19 12.68 -10.06 -11.80
N LEU A 20 11.78 -10.07 -12.79
CA LEU A 20 10.47 -10.73 -12.66
C LEU A 20 10.59 -12.25 -12.56
N ARG A 21 11.62 -12.85 -13.16
CA ARG A 21 11.93 -14.29 -13.03
C ARG A 21 12.41 -14.71 -11.65
N ILE A 22 12.71 -13.77 -10.77
CA ILE A 22 13.14 -14.07 -9.40
C ILE A 22 11.91 -14.07 -8.49
N PRO A 23 11.49 -15.23 -7.93
CA PRO A 23 10.33 -15.30 -7.06
C PRO A 23 10.65 -14.79 -5.65
N SER A 24 10.87 -13.50 -5.51
CA SER A 24 11.22 -12.84 -4.25
C SER A 24 10.01 -12.69 -3.32
N ILE A 25 9.48 -13.81 -2.84
CA ILE A 25 8.29 -13.88 -1.98
C ILE A 25 8.71 -13.73 -0.52
N SER A 26 8.55 -12.54 0.04
CA SER A 26 8.96 -12.21 1.43
C SER A 26 8.25 -13.03 2.50
N ALA A 27 6.98 -13.38 2.26
CA ALA A 27 6.15 -14.14 3.20
C ALA A 27 6.58 -15.61 3.36
N LYS A 28 7.47 -16.14 2.50
CA LYS A 28 7.86 -17.56 2.48
C LYS A 28 9.35 -17.76 2.75
N GLN A 29 9.69 -18.51 3.79
CA GLN A 29 11.09 -18.77 4.18
C GLN A 29 11.91 -19.49 3.09
N ASP A 30 11.27 -20.30 2.26
CA ASP A 30 11.94 -21.05 1.18
C ASP A 30 12.50 -20.12 0.09
N HIS A 31 11.99 -18.89 0.00
CA HIS A 31 12.41 -17.88 -0.97
C HIS A 31 13.50 -16.92 -0.44
N LYS A 32 14.09 -17.16 0.73
CA LYS A 32 15.12 -16.29 1.29
C LYS A 32 16.30 -16.06 0.34
N LYS A 33 16.74 -17.09 -0.39
CA LYS A 33 17.81 -16.95 -1.38
C LYS A 33 17.37 -16.16 -2.61
N ASP A 34 16.10 -16.22 -2.95
CA ASP A 34 15.54 -15.41 -4.04
C ASP A 34 15.48 -13.94 -3.66
N MET A 35 15.19 -13.63 -2.41
CA MET A 35 15.27 -12.26 -1.87
C MET A 35 16.69 -11.69 -2.03
N GLU A 36 17.71 -12.43 -1.60
CA GLU A 36 19.12 -12.04 -1.73
C GLU A 36 19.51 -11.86 -3.21
N ARG A 37 19.10 -12.80 -4.09
CA ARG A 37 19.38 -12.74 -5.53
C ARG A 37 18.72 -11.55 -6.21
N CYS A 38 17.48 -11.21 -5.80
CA CYS A 38 16.77 -10.06 -6.34
C CYS A 38 17.45 -8.73 -5.91
N ALA A 39 17.85 -8.64 -4.65
CA ALA A 39 18.59 -7.49 -4.13
C ALA A 39 19.93 -7.27 -4.86
N GLU A 40 20.70 -8.35 -5.10
CA GLU A 40 21.94 -8.29 -5.88
C GLU A 40 21.69 -7.84 -7.32
N ARG A 41 20.64 -8.35 -7.99
CA ARG A 41 20.30 -7.94 -9.35
C ARG A 41 19.91 -6.45 -9.41
N LEU A 42 19.19 -5.93 -8.45
CA LEU A 42 18.88 -4.48 -8.36
C LEU A 42 20.13 -3.63 -8.17
N LYS A 43 21.04 -4.05 -7.32
CA LYS A 43 22.35 -3.40 -7.16
C LYS A 43 23.10 -3.32 -8.51
N GLU A 44 23.17 -4.44 -9.26
CA GLU A 44 23.79 -4.47 -10.58
C GLU A 44 23.11 -3.47 -11.53
N LEU A 45 21.79 -3.46 -11.62
CA LEU A 45 21.03 -2.56 -12.47
C LEU A 45 21.26 -1.08 -12.14
N LEU A 46 21.42 -0.73 -10.86
CA LEU A 46 21.76 0.63 -10.44
C LEU A 46 23.16 1.04 -10.91
N LEU A 47 24.14 0.14 -10.82
CA LEU A 47 25.50 0.38 -11.30
C LEU A 47 25.56 0.47 -12.84
N GLU A 48 24.86 -0.41 -13.54
CA GLU A 48 24.73 -0.41 -15.01
C GLU A 48 24.05 0.88 -15.51
N ALA A 49 23.09 1.42 -14.75
CA ALA A 49 22.42 2.69 -15.03
C ALA A 49 23.33 3.92 -14.76
N GLY A 50 24.43 3.76 -14.03
CA GLY A 50 25.43 4.80 -13.78
C GLY A 50 25.42 5.40 -12.38
N ALA A 51 24.89 4.70 -11.38
CA ALA A 51 25.08 5.08 -9.99
C ALA A 51 26.57 5.06 -9.60
N ASP A 52 27.02 6.00 -8.76
CA ASP A 52 28.40 6.06 -8.28
C ASP A 52 28.70 4.91 -7.31
N GLU A 53 27.67 4.51 -6.57
CA GLU A 53 27.73 3.48 -5.55
C GLU A 53 26.38 2.79 -5.45
N ALA A 54 26.38 1.48 -5.35
CA ALA A 54 25.22 0.68 -4.96
C ALA A 54 25.67 -0.54 -4.16
N GLY A 55 24.90 -0.91 -3.14
CA GLY A 55 25.21 -2.01 -2.24
C GLY A 55 23.94 -2.69 -1.71
N VAL A 56 24.12 -3.94 -1.30
CA VAL A 56 23.12 -4.71 -0.56
C VAL A 56 23.50 -4.72 0.91
N TYR A 57 22.64 -4.20 1.75
CA TYR A 57 22.92 -3.99 3.16
C TYR A 57 22.01 -4.88 4.02
N PRO A 58 22.55 -5.53 5.04
CA PRO A 58 21.74 -6.37 5.92
C PRO A 58 20.73 -5.53 6.71
N SER A 59 19.57 -6.10 6.93
CA SER A 59 18.57 -5.64 7.88
C SER A 59 18.29 -6.74 8.92
N LYS A 60 17.31 -6.54 9.80
CA LYS A 60 16.84 -7.61 10.70
C LYS A 60 16.05 -8.69 9.96
N GLY A 61 15.59 -8.41 8.77
CA GLY A 61 14.86 -9.32 7.88
C GLY A 61 15.54 -9.45 6.53
N ASN A 62 14.84 -9.08 5.46
CA ASN A 62 15.39 -9.09 4.11
C ASN A 62 16.31 -7.90 3.87
N PRO A 63 17.36 -8.03 3.03
CA PRO A 63 18.33 -6.97 2.82
C PRO A 63 17.72 -5.73 2.16
N VAL A 64 18.34 -4.57 2.42
CA VAL A 64 18.01 -3.30 1.78
C VAL A 64 19.03 -3.00 0.70
N VAL A 65 18.57 -2.63 -0.49
CA VAL A 65 19.44 -2.12 -1.57
C VAL A 65 19.49 -0.61 -1.46
N PHE A 66 20.69 -0.08 -1.33
CA PHE A 66 20.92 1.37 -1.36
C PHE A 66 21.90 1.72 -2.46
N GLY A 67 21.56 2.75 -3.25
CA GLY A 67 22.43 3.29 -4.29
C GLY A 67 22.38 4.81 -4.32
N LYS A 68 23.39 5.44 -4.90
CA LYS A 68 23.44 6.89 -5.04
C LYS A 68 24.22 7.37 -6.27
N LYS A 69 23.83 8.55 -6.73
CA LYS A 69 24.56 9.40 -7.68
C LYS A 69 24.58 10.81 -7.13
N ILE A 70 25.75 11.31 -6.79
CA ILE A 70 25.93 12.69 -6.30
C ILE A 70 26.66 13.49 -7.38
N ILE A 71 25.94 14.39 -8.04
CA ILE A 71 26.47 15.23 -9.10
C ILE A 71 27.04 16.52 -8.52
N ASN A 72 26.28 17.18 -7.66
CA ASN A 72 26.68 18.40 -6.99
C ASN A 72 26.04 18.44 -5.58
N PRO A 73 26.82 18.52 -4.50
CA PRO A 73 26.29 18.56 -3.14
C PRO A 73 25.27 19.67 -2.86
N GLU A 74 25.32 20.78 -3.62
CA GLU A 74 24.39 21.91 -3.47
C GLU A 74 23.05 21.71 -4.20
N TRP A 75 22.94 20.67 -5.02
CA TRP A 75 21.72 20.37 -5.75
C TRP A 75 20.75 19.57 -4.90
N LYS A 76 19.46 19.75 -5.18
CA LYS A 76 18.42 18.94 -4.56
C LYS A 76 18.67 17.46 -4.76
N THR A 77 18.31 16.69 -3.75
CA THR A 77 18.42 15.24 -3.74
C THR A 77 17.04 14.62 -3.80
N VAL A 78 16.79 13.81 -4.82
CA VAL A 78 15.60 12.95 -4.93
C VAL A 78 15.98 11.57 -4.42
N MET A 79 15.24 11.06 -3.45
CA MET A 79 15.36 9.68 -3.00
C MET A 79 14.21 8.86 -3.58
N VAL A 80 14.55 7.85 -4.36
CA VAL A 80 13.59 6.90 -4.92
C VAL A 80 13.40 5.76 -3.93
N TYR A 81 12.15 5.47 -3.59
CA TYR A 81 11.76 4.31 -2.81
C TYR A 81 10.97 3.33 -3.70
N GLY A 82 11.14 2.04 -3.47
CA GLY A 82 10.37 0.94 -4.03
C GLY A 82 10.64 -0.35 -3.29
N HIS A 83 9.89 -1.40 -3.61
CA HIS A 83 10.12 -2.72 -3.01
C HIS A 83 10.33 -3.81 -4.07
N TYR A 84 11.10 -4.82 -3.72
CA TYR A 84 11.43 -5.90 -4.64
C TYR A 84 10.83 -7.26 -4.24
N ASP A 85 10.20 -7.32 -3.08
CA ASP A 85 9.41 -8.47 -2.71
C ASP A 85 8.05 -8.46 -3.42
N VAL A 86 7.42 -9.62 -3.45
CA VAL A 86 6.15 -9.81 -4.14
C VAL A 86 5.23 -10.73 -3.33
N GLN A 87 3.92 -10.58 -3.51
CA GLN A 87 2.92 -11.48 -2.94
C GLN A 87 3.06 -12.91 -3.49
N PRO A 88 2.71 -13.93 -2.69
CA PRO A 88 2.57 -15.28 -3.16
C PRO A 88 1.63 -15.38 -4.38
N PRO A 89 1.96 -16.19 -5.40
CA PRO A 89 1.17 -16.25 -6.62
C PRO A 89 -0.10 -17.11 -6.50
N GLU A 90 -0.28 -17.83 -5.41
CA GLU A 90 -1.41 -18.75 -5.25
C GLU A 90 -2.79 -18.04 -5.37
N PRO A 91 -3.79 -18.68 -5.97
CA PRO A 91 -3.79 -20.05 -6.47
C PRO A 91 -3.23 -20.17 -7.90
N LEU A 92 -2.23 -21.05 -8.08
CA LEU A 92 -1.47 -21.19 -9.35
C LEU A 92 -2.35 -21.65 -10.52
N GLU A 93 -3.37 -22.44 -10.25
CA GLU A 93 -4.30 -22.95 -11.28
C GLU A 93 -5.15 -21.87 -11.97
N LYS A 94 -5.16 -20.66 -11.44
CA LYS A 94 -5.85 -19.50 -12.03
C LYS A 94 -4.96 -18.64 -12.91
N TRP A 95 -3.66 -18.91 -12.95
CA TRP A 95 -2.77 -18.19 -13.84
C TRP A 95 -2.85 -18.74 -15.27
N HIS A 96 -2.90 -17.85 -16.26
CA HIS A 96 -2.86 -18.21 -17.67
C HIS A 96 -1.43 -18.45 -18.18
N THR A 97 -0.43 -17.97 -17.47
CA THR A 97 1.00 -18.14 -17.72
C THR A 97 1.70 -18.38 -16.39
N ASP A 98 2.92 -18.90 -16.41
CA ASP A 98 3.72 -19.01 -15.18
C ASP A 98 3.92 -17.61 -14.57
N PRO A 99 3.62 -17.41 -13.28
CA PRO A 99 3.73 -16.08 -12.63
C PRO A 99 5.15 -15.52 -12.62
N PHE A 100 6.18 -16.35 -12.76
CA PHE A 100 7.59 -15.94 -12.76
C PHE A 100 8.28 -16.15 -14.13
N GLU A 101 7.50 -16.41 -15.19
CA GLU A 101 7.99 -16.37 -16.56
C GLU A 101 7.26 -15.25 -17.31
N PRO A 102 7.79 -14.01 -17.28
CA PRO A 102 7.13 -12.83 -17.82
C PRO A 102 6.89 -12.93 -19.32
N VAL A 103 5.68 -12.59 -19.73
CA VAL A 103 5.29 -12.58 -21.15
C VAL A 103 4.58 -11.28 -21.52
N ILE A 104 4.75 -10.84 -22.75
CA ILE A 104 3.97 -9.72 -23.31
C ILE A 104 2.83 -10.30 -24.13
N LYS A 105 1.61 -9.94 -23.79
CA LYS A 105 0.37 -10.35 -24.49
C LYS A 105 -0.60 -9.18 -24.57
N GLN A 106 -1.56 -9.29 -25.48
CA GLN A 106 -2.70 -8.37 -25.50
C GLN A 106 -3.64 -8.67 -24.32
N ASP A 107 -4.06 -7.61 -23.63
CA ASP A 107 -5.12 -7.68 -22.64
C ASP A 107 -6.52 -7.85 -23.29
N PRO A 108 -7.58 -8.04 -22.52
CA PRO A 108 -8.94 -8.15 -23.07
C PRO A 108 -9.41 -6.92 -23.86
N THR A 109 -8.74 -5.78 -23.75
CA THR A 109 -9.04 -4.55 -24.53
C THR A 109 -8.16 -4.42 -25.78
N GLY A 110 -7.28 -5.37 -26.06
CA GLY A 110 -6.37 -5.38 -27.18
C GLY A 110 -5.09 -4.56 -26.99
N GLN A 111 -4.79 -4.13 -25.77
CA GLN A 111 -3.55 -3.41 -25.44
C GLN A 111 -2.46 -4.38 -24.98
N GLU A 112 -1.20 -4.12 -25.36
CA GLU A 112 -0.08 -4.92 -24.89
C GLU A 112 0.18 -4.69 -23.40
N ALA A 113 0.35 -5.79 -22.66
CA ALA A 113 0.69 -5.78 -21.23
C ALA A 113 1.73 -6.86 -20.92
N ILE A 114 2.56 -6.61 -19.92
CA ILE A 114 3.45 -7.59 -19.30
C ILE A 114 2.62 -8.36 -18.28
N TYR A 115 2.64 -9.68 -18.34
CA TYR A 115 2.00 -10.57 -17.37
C TYR A 115 3.06 -11.30 -16.57
N ALA A 116 3.14 -11.01 -15.29
CA ALA A 116 3.96 -11.71 -14.29
C ALA A 116 3.63 -11.18 -12.89
N ARG A 117 3.91 -11.95 -11.85
CA ARG A 117 3.90 -11.46 -10.47
C ARG A 117 5.02 -10.42 -10.28
N GLY A 118 4.68 -9.25 -9.72
CA GLY A 118 5.59 -8.11 -9.57
C GLY A 118 5.73 -7.23 -10.82
N ALA A 119 4.98 -7.52 -11.90
CA ALA A 119 5.02 -6.71 -13.11
C ALA A 119 4.58 -5.28 -12.87
N ASN A 120 3.63 -5.07 -11.97
CA ASN A 120 3.15 -3.76 -11.54
C ASN A 120 3.61 -3.46 -10.11
N ASP A 121 3.45 -4.39 -9.20
CA ASP A 121 3.63 -4.26 -7.77
C ASP A 121 4.86 -5.05 -7.28
N ASP A 122 6.00 -4.40 -7.07
CA ASP A 122 6.42 -3.03 -7.46
C ASP A 122 7.62 -3.06 -8.42
N LYS A 123 8.14 -4.27 -8.77
CA LYS A 123 9.35 -4.40 -9.61
C LYS A 123 9.27 -3.63 -10.92
N GLY A 124 8.10 -3.65 -11.59
CA GLY A 124 7.90 -2.89 -12.83
C GLY A 124 7.93 -1.39 -12.57
N GLN A 125 7.30 -0.91 -11.51
CA GLN A 125 7.26 0.52 -11.21
C GLN A 125 8.61 1.05 -10.69
N LEU A 126 9.28 0.32 -9.78
CA LEU A 126 10.63 0.73 -9.36
C LEU A 126 11.65 0.74 -10.52
N PHE A 127 11.52 -0.20 -11.48
CA PHE A 127 12.39 -0.27 -12.64
C PHE A 127 12.27 0.97 -13.54
N MET A 128 11.09 1.57 -13.63
CA MET A 128 10.92 2.83 -14.39
C MET A 128 11.82 3.95 -13.87
N HIS A 129 11.99 4.04 -12.55
CA HIS A 129 12.89 5.04 -11.95
C HIS A 129 14.36 4.80 -12.33
N ILE A 130 14.79 3.55 -12.37
CA ILE A 130 16.15 3.20 -12.78
C ILE A 130 16.38 3.62 -14.24
N LYS A 131 15.42 3.40 -15.14
CA LYS A 131 15.55 3.75 -16.55
C LYS A 131 15.39 5.25 -16.83
N ALA A 132 14.54 5.95 -16.09
CA ALA A 132 14.47 7.40 -16.14
C ALA A 132 15.78 8.06 -15.68
N PHE A 133 16.37 7.56 -14.58
CA PHE A 133 17.68 7.98 -14.10
C PHE A 133 18.78 7.72 -15.13
N GLU A 134 18.85 6.51 -15.72
CA GLU A 134 19.80 6.15 -16.75
C GLU A 134 19.73 7.12 -17.95
N TYR A 135 18.51 7.38 -18.45
CA TYR A 135 18.29 8.33 -19.55
C TYR A 135 18.78 9.74 -19.21
N LEU A 136 18.39 10.27 -18.05
CA LEU A 136 18.74 11.64 -17.64
C LEU A 136 20.25 11.79 -17.48
N LEU A 137 20.91 10.78 -16.94
CA LEU A 137 22.36 10.77 -16.77
C LEU A 137 23.09 10.72 -18.13
N ARG A 138 22.73 9.76 -18.99
CA ARG A 138 23.36 9.58 -20.31
C ARG A 138 23.12 10.75 -21.26
N SER A 139 21.95 11.38 -21.17
CA SER A 139 21.65 12.59 -21.98
C SER A 139 22.23 13.88 -21.41
N GLY A 140 22.90 13.84 -20.27
CA GLY A 140 23.45 15.01 -19.59
C GLY A 140 22.37 15.97 -19.04
N LYS A 141 21.12 15.50 -18.86
CA LYS A 141 19.99 16.29 -18.39
C LYS A 141 19.75 16.23 -16.88
N LEU A 142 20.39 15.29 -16.18
CA LEU A 142 20.23 15.15 -14.74
C LEU A 142 20.79 16.37 -14.01
N ARG A 143 19.94 17.06 -13.25
CA ARG A 143 20.26 18.26 -12.44
C ARG A 143 19.98 18.07 -10.96
N HIS A 144 19.97 16.81 -10.51
CA HIS A 144 19.68 16.40 -9.13
C HIS A 144 20.69 15.36 -8.67
N ASN A 145 20.89 15.30 -7.37
CA ASN A 145 21.44 14.11 -6.75
C ASN A 145 20.32 13.08 -6.64
N VAL A 146 20.65 11.82 -6.84
CA VAL A 146 19.67 10.74 -6.75
C VAL A 146 20.15 9.68 -5.78
N LYS A 147 19.26 9.25 -4.91
CA LYS A 147 19.45 8.12 -4.01
C LYS A 147 18.35 7.11 -4.26
N PHE A 148 18.67 5.85 -4.11
CA PHE A 148 17.74 4.74 -4.23
C PHE A 148 17.73 3.95 -2.94
N ILE A 149 16.56 3.60 -2.46
CA ILE A 149 16.34 2.68 -1.35
C ILE A 149 15.25 1.69 -1.78
N PHE A 150 15.62 0.41 -1.89
CA PHE A 150 14.70 -0.66 -2.23
C PHE A 150 14.69 -1.69 -1.12
N GLU A 151 13.48 -2.02 -0.63
CA GLU A 151 13.30 -3.00 0.43
C GLU A 151 12.72 -4.32 -0.07
N GLY A 152 12.74 -5.34 0.78
CA GLY A 152 12.24 -6.67 0.50
C GLY A 152 11.25 -7.17 1.55
N GLU A 153 10.46 -6.29 2.17
CA GLU A 153 9.51 -6.64 3.23
C GLU A 153 8.21 -5.81 3.17
N GLU A 154 7.95 -5.05 2.09
CA GLU A 154 6.75 -4.22 1.98
C GLU A 154 5.50 -5.07 2.10
N GLU A 155 5.45 -6.17 1.40
CA GLU A 155 4.32 -7.10 1.32
C GLU A 155 4.02 -7.85 2.64
N ILE A 156 4.88 -7.71 3.62
CA ILE A 156 4.70 -8.19 5.00
C ILE A 156 4.73 -7.05 6.03
N GLY A 157 4.54 -5.79 5.58
CA GLY A 157 4.42 -4.60 6.43
C GLY A 157 5.72 -3.96 6.84
N SER A 158 6.83 -4.16 6.14
CA SER A 158 8.15 -3.52 6.34
C SER A 158 8.69 -3.58 7.79
N PRO A 159 8.67 -4.71 8.47
CA PRO A 159 8.98 -4.78 9.91
C PRO A 159 10.40 -4.32 10.26
N SER A 160 11.34 -4.41 9.32
CA SER A 160 12.75 -4.11 9.55
C SER A 160 13.19 -2.73 9.06
N LEU A 161 12.52 -2.18 8.03
CA LEU A 161 12.98 -0.96 7.34
C LEU A 161 12.98 0.29 8.23
N PRO A 162 11.99 0.57 9.11
CA PRO A 162 12.02 1.76 9.95
C PRO A 162 13.25 1.82 10.86
N ALA A 163 13.68 0.68 11.40
CA ALA A 163 14.90 0.59 12.21
C ALA A 163 16.14 0.85 11.37
N TRP A 164 16.22 0.26 10.18
CA TRP A 164 17.32 0.45 9.23
C TRP A 164 17.44 1.92 8.79
N VAL A 165 16.32 2.56 8.43
CA VAL A 165 16.26 3.99 8.07
C VAL A 165 16.76 4.87 9.20
N LYS A 166 16.37 4.58 10.44
CA LYS A 166 16.83 5.34 11.62
C LYS A 166 18.34 5.21 11.81
N GLU A 167 18.89 4.02 11.66
CA GLU A 167 20.33 3.74 11.79
C GLU A 167 21.13 4.45 10.68
N HIS A 168 20.63 4.44 9.45
CA HIS A 168 21.29 4.99 8.27
C HIS A 168 20.81 6.39 7.89
N LYS A 169 20.15 7.11 8.79
CA LYS A 169 19.57 8.44 8.54
C LYS A 169 20.52 9.41 7.83
N LYS A 170 21.81 9.36 8.16
CA LYS A 170 22.84 10.24 7.56
C LYS A 170 23.04 9.98 6.06
N TRP A 171 22.78 8.75 5.57
CA TRP A 171 22.91 8.41 4.16
C TRP A 171 21.67 8.86 3.36
N LEU A 172 20.53 8.93 4.04
CA LEU A 172 19.20 9.06 3.44
C LEU A 172 18.69 10.51 3.36
N GLY A 173 19.50 11.51 3.67
CA GLY A 173 19.11 12.92 3.51
C GLY A 173 18.66 13.19 2.07
N ALA A 174 17.46 13.75 1.90
CA ALA A 174 16.85 14.07 0.61
C ALA A 174 15.88 15.25 0.75
N ASP A 175 15.44 15.82 -0.37
CA ASP A 175 14.43 16.89 -0.43
C ASP A 175 13.02 16.34 -0.72
N VAL A 176 12.95 15.17 -1.32
CA VAL A 176 11.70 14.45 -1.61
C VAL A 176 11.98 12.94 -1.67
N ILE A 177 11.00 12.12 -1.26
CA ILE A 177 10.98 10.66 -1.48
C ILE A 177 10.02 10.40 -2.64
N LEU A 178 10.53 9.96 -3.79
CA LEU A 178 9.72 9.67 -4.98
C LEU A 178 9.36 8.19 -5.02
N VAL A 179 8.07 7.90 -5.13
CA VAL A 179 7.50 6.55 -5.05
C VAL A 179 6.53 6.33 -6.19
N SER A 180 6.53 5.15 -6.80
CA SER A 180 5.54 4.79 -7.83
C SER A 180 4.62 3.62 -7.43
N ASP A 181 4.78 3.08 -6.25
CA ASP A 181 4.03 1.95 -5.70
C ASP A 181 2.57 2.33 -5.38
N THR A 182 1.83 2.75 -6.39
CA THR A 182 0.39 3.08 -6.32
C THR A 182 -0.28 2.98 -7.69
N THR A 183 -1.60 3.14 -7.71
CA THR A 183 -2.41 3.16 -8.94
C THR A 183 -2.91 4.55 -9.28
N MET A 184 -3.16 4.80 -10.57
CA MET A 184 -3.94 5.94 -11.05
C MET A 184 -5.43 5.63 -11.06
N ILE A 185 -6.26 6.66 -11.12
CA ILE A 185 -7.71 6.52 -11.26
C ILE A 185 -8.06 5.77 -12.55
N SER A 186 -7.46 6.14 -13.67
CA SER A 186 -7.59 5.43 -14.95
C SER A 186 -6.47 5.85 -15.91
N ASP A 187 -6.34 5.13 -17.02
CA ASP A 187 -5.44 5.47 -18.13
C ASP A 187 -5.79 6.79 -18.86
N LYS A 188 -7.01 7.28 -18.68
CA LYS A 188 -7.52 8.54 -19.26
C LYS A 188 -7.48 9.70 -18.27
N VAL A 189 -7.48 9.40 -16.97
CA VAL A 189 -7.48 10.40 -15.90
C VAL A 189 -6.32 10.11 -14.96
N PRO A 190 -5.13 10.65 -15.27
CA PRO A 190 -3.98 10.50 -14.40
C PRO A 190 -4.26 11.11 -13.02
N SER A 191 -3.71 10.52 -12.00
CA SER A 191 -3.84 11.02 -10.63
C SER A 191 -2.51 10.94 -9.89
N ILE A 192 -2.35 11.83 -8.92
CA ILE A 192 -1.22 11.82 -8.00
C ILE A 192 -1.79 11.61 -6.60
N ASN A 193 -1.31 10.59 -5.93
CA ASN A 193 -1.78 10.29 -4.59
C ASN A 193 -1.13 11.25 -3.58
N CYS A 194 -1.94 12.10 -2.95
CA CYS A 194 -1.49 13.11 -2.00
C CYS A 194 -1.69 12.71 -0.54
N GLY A 195 -2.01 11.47 -0.27
CA GLY A 195 -2.11 10.94 1.08
C GLY A 195 -2.69 9.54 1.13
N MET A 196 -2.27 8.79 2.12
CA MET A 196 -2.72 7.43 2.37
C MET A 196 -3.23 7.30 3.80
N ARG A 197 -4.15 6.36 4.00
CA ARG A 197 -4.65 6.04 5.34
C ARG A 197 -3.63 5.21 6.11
N GLY A 198 -3.64 5.36 7.43
CA GLY A 198 -2.99 4.45 8.35
C GLY A 198 -3.86 3.24 8.68
N MET A 199 -3.37 2.40 9.55
CA MET A 199 -4.05 1.19 10.00
C MET A 199 -3.77 0.91 11.48
N ALA A 200 -4.79 0.37 12.17
CA ALA A 200 -4.63 -0.35 13.42
C ALA A 200 -5.35 -1.70 13.28
N TYR A 201 -4.60 -2.79 13.35
CA TYR A 201 -5.11 -4.15 13.23
C TYR A 201 -5.00 -4.87 14.57
N LEU A 202 -6.11 -5.47 15.03
CA LEU A 202 -6.25 -6.01 16.37
C LEU A 202 -6.91 -7.38 16.32
N GLU A 203 -6.54 -8.23 17.28
CA GLU A 203 -7.30 -9.44 17.62
C GLU A 203 -7.97 -9.28 18.97
N VAL A 204 -9.25 -9.61 19.00
CA VAL A 204 -10.08 -9.58 20.20
C VAL A 204 -10.42 -11.00 20.60
N THR A 205 -10.14 -11.37 21.85
CA THR A 205 -10.52 -12.64 22.44
C THR A 205 -11.48 -12.37 23.60
N LEU A 206 -12.66 -12.99 23.55
CA LEU A 206 -13.67 -12.93 24.62
C LEU A 206 -13.83 -14.32 25.24
N THR A 207 -13.50 -14.44 26.51
CA THR A 207 -13.63 -15.66 27.31
C THR A 207 -14.78 -15.50 28.26
N GLY A 208 -15.80 -16.38 28.16
CA GLY A 208 -17.00 -16.32 29.01
C GLY A 208 -17.11 -17.51 29.99
N LEU A 209 -16.48 -18.63 29.63
CA LEU A 209 -16.59 -19.87 30.40
C LEU A 209 -15.21 -20.53 30.52
N ASP A 210 -15.02 -21.36 31.55
CA ASP A 210 -13.76 -22.11 31.72
C ASP A 210 -13.62 -23.30 30.75
N LYS A 211 -14.76 -23.79 30.25
CA LYS A 211 -14.85 -24.90 29.29
C LYS A 211 -16.13 -24.82 28.49
N ASP A 212 -16.14 -25.53 27.36
CA ASP A 212 -17.36 -25.71 26.58
C ASP A 212 -18.45 -26.44 27.39
N LEU A 213 -19.69 -26.00 27.23
CA LEU A 213 -20.83 -26.55 27.96
C LEU A 213 -21.93 -27.06 27.02
N HIS A 214 -22.73 -28.01 27.49
CA HIS A 214 -23.87 -28.51 26.71
C HIS A 214 -24.96 -27.44 26.67
N SER A 215 -25.36 -26.99 25.48
CA SER A 215 -26.31 -25.88 25.31
C SER A 215 -27.71 -26.18 25.84
N GLY A 216 -28.14 -27.45 25.79
CA GLY A 216 -29.42 -27.87 26.34
C GLY A 216 -29.51 -27.83 27.88
N HIS A 217 -28.38 -27.97 28.57
CA HIS A 217 -28.34 -27.92 30.05
C HIS A 217 -28.09 -26.52 30.58
N TYR A 218 -27.34 -25.67 29.84
CA TYR A 218 -26.87 -24.38 30.35
C TYR A 218 -27.35 -23.18 29.51
N GLY A 219 -27.95 -23.43 28.32
CA GLY A 219 -28.48 -22.36 27.48
C GLY A 219 -29.59 -21.54 28.18
N GLY A 220 -29.54 -20.23 27.96
CA GLY A 220 -30.42 -19.28 28.65
C GLY A 220 -30.05 -18.95 30.10
N THR A 221 -29.04 -19.67 30.67
CA THR A 221 -28.59 -19.45 32.07
C THR A 221 -27.19 -18.84 32.09
N VAL A 222 -26.29 -19.29 31.22
CA VAL A 222 -24.93 -18.72 31.08
C VAL A 222 -24.79 -18.01 29.74
N ALA A 223 -23.94 -17.00 29.69
CA ALA A 223 -23.72 -16.23 28.48
C ALA A 223 -22.95 -17.04 27.42
N ASN A 224 -23.35 -16.90 26.16
CA ASN A 224 -22.62 -17.41 25.04
C ASN A 224 -21.60 -16.39 24.57
N PRO A 225 -20.27 -16.68 24.59
CA PRO A 225 -19.26 -15.75 24.19
C PRO A 225 -19.39 -15.25 22.74
N ILE A 226 -19.87 -16.07 21.81
CA ILE A 226 -20.10 -15.64 20.42
C ILE A 226 -21.19 -14.56 20.38
N GLN A 227 -22.33 -14.79 21.04
CA GLN A 227 -23.43 -13.80 21.08
C GLN A 227 -22.97 -12.51 21.74
N THR A 228 -22.29 -12.62 22.88
CA THR A 228 -21.71 -11.44 23.56
C THR A 228 -20.75 -10.66 22.73
N LEU A 229 -19.85 -11.35 21.99
CA LEU A 229 -18.88 -10.70 21.09
C LEU A 229 -19.60 -10.00 19.91
N CYS A 230 -20.63 -10.65 19.33
CA CYS A 230 -21.43 -10.05 18.27
C CYS A 230 -22.14 -8.77 18.75
N ASP A 231 -22.71 -8.78 19.96
CA ASP A 231 -23.37 -7.62 20.55
C ASP A 231 -22.39 -6.46 20.77
N LEU A 232 -21.20 -6.75 21.31
CA LEU A 232 -20.15 -5.75 21.49
C LEU A 232 -19.71 -5.14 20.15
N ILE A 233 -19.45 -5.97 19.14
CA ILE A 233 -19.01 -5.53 17.81
C ILE A 233 -20.10 -4.71 17.12
N SER A 234 -21.36 -5.14 17.18
CA SER A 234 -22.47 -4.42 16.54
C SER A 234 -22.66 -3.02 17.09
N GLY A 235 -22.28 -2.80 18.35
CA GLY A 235 -22.30 -1.49 19.00
C GLY A 235 -21.16 -0.55 18.60
N LEU A 236 -20.11 -1.02 17.93
CA LEU A 236 -18.96 -0.20 17.54
C LEU A 236 -19.22 0.74 16.37
N ILE A 237 -20.28 0.53 15.62
CA ILE A 237 -20.69 1.38 14.48
C ILE A 237 -22.16 1.71 14.62
N ASP A 238 -22.51 2.99 14.57
CA ASP A 238 -23.89 3.43 14.64
C ASP A 238 -24.66 3.27 13.32
N LYS A 239 -25.95 3.63 13.35
CA LYS A 239 -26.84 3.57 12.16
C LYS A 239 -26.43 4.49 11.02
N ASP A 240 -25.67 5.54 11.30
CA ASP A 240 -25.16 6.51 10.33
C ASP A 240 -23.74 6.15 9.83
N GLY A 241 -23.24 4.97 10.21
CA GLY A 241 -21.94 4.43 9.78
C GLY A 241 -20.74 5.02 10.51
N ARG A 242 -20.94 5.71 11.64
CA ARG A 242 -19.86 6.28 12.46
C ARG A 242 -19.38 5.29 13.51
N VAL A 243 -18.08 5.28 13.75
CA VAL A 243 -17.48 4.53 14.86
C VAL A 243 -17.87 5.18 16.18
N THR A 244 -18.36 4.38 17.12
CA THR A 244 -18.92 4.88 18.41
C THR A 244 -17.89 4.97 19.52
N ILE A 245 -16.65 4.57 19.29
CA ILE A 245 -15.57 4.57 20.29
C ILE A 245 -15.25 6.02 20.70
N PRO A 246 -15.38 6.39 21.97
CA PRO A 246 -15.07 7.73 22.44
C PRO A 246 -13.62 8.12 22.13
N GLY A 247 -13.42 9.31 21.54
CA GLY A 247 -12.11 9.80 21.14
C GLY A 247 -11.61 9.30 19.78
N PHE A 248 -12.38 8.47 19.08
CA PHE A 248 -11.95 7.93 17.77
C PHE A 248 -11.77 9.02 16.72
N TYR A 249 -12.56 10.07 16.76
CA TYR A 249 -12.53 11.17 15.80
C TYR A 249 -11.78 12.42 16.28
N ASP A 250 -11.19 12.42 17.49
CA ASP A 250 -10.60 13.64 18.07
C ASP A 250 -9.48 14.26 17.23
N ASP A 251 -8.72 13.43 16.54
CA ASP A 251 -7.59 13.88 15.70
C ASP A 251 -7.95 13.94 14.21
N VAL A 252 -9.20 13.65 13.84
CA VAL A 252 -9.64 13.70 12.44
C VAL A 252 -9.83 15.15 12.01
N VAL A 253 -9.06 15.55 11.00
CA VAL A 253 -9.18 16.87 10.39
C VAL A 253 -10.31 16.88 9.38
N GLU A 254 -11.35 17.65 9.65
CA GLU A 254 -12.42 17.88 8.68
C GLU A 254 -11.95 18.75 7.54
N LEU A 255 -12.13 18.26 6.30
CA LEU A 255 -11.73 19.02 5.14
C LEU A 255 -12.65 20.20 4.87
N SER A 256 -12.07 21.31 4.41
CA SER A 256 -12.84 22.46 3.95
C SER A 256 -13.70 22.09 2.72
N ARG A 257 -14.76 22.86 2.47
CA ARG A 257 -15.58 22.70 1.25
C ARG A 257 -14.74 22.80 -0.03
N LYS A 258 -13.70 23.63 -0.02
CA LYS A 258 -12.78 23.81 -1.16
C LYS A 258 -11.96 22.54 -1.39
N ASP A 259 -11.43 21.92 -0.34
CA ASP A 259 -10.62 20.70 -0.46
C ASP A 259 -11.48 19.50 -0.87
N ARG A 260 -12.69 19.38 -0.31
CA ARG A 260 -13.67 18.36 -0.75
C ARG A 260 -14.03 18.53 -2.24
N ALA A 261 -14.24 19.77 -2.71
CA ALA A 261 -14.51 20.05 -4.11
C ALA A 261 -13.33 19.69 -5.04
N GLN A 262 -12.10 19.80 -4.56
CA GLN A 262 -10.92 19.35 -5.32
C GLN A 262 -10.87 17.83 -5.46
N LEU A 263 -11.12 17.09 -4.38
CA LEU A 263 -11.18 15.61 -4.42
C LEU A 263 -12.36 15.12 -5.29
N ALA A 264 -13.48 15.83 -5.27
CA ALA A 264 -14.66 15.53 -6.10
C ALA A 264 -14.44 15.73 -7.61
N ARG A 265 -13.28 16.25 -8.04
CA ARG A 265 -12.89 16.31 -9.46
C ARG A 265 -12.48 14.93 -10.00
N ALA A 266 -12.14 14.00 -9.13
CA ALA A 266 -11.91 12.62 -9.52
C ALA A 266 -13.20 12.05 -10.10
N PRO A 267 -13.19 11.55 -11.35
CA PRO A 267 -14.37 10.93 -11.92
C PRO A 267 -14.74 9.70 -11.11
N PHE A 268 -16.00 9.59 -10.78
CA PHE A 268 -16.52 8.44 -10.05
C PHE A 268 -17.94 8.14 -10.53
N ASP A 269 -18.13 7.00 -11.17
CA ASP A 269 -19.43 6.47 -11.51
C ASP A 269 -19.89 5.49 -10.43
N LEU A 270 -20.96 5.86 -9.71
CA LEU A 270 -21.48 5.05 -8.62
C LEU A 270 -21.98 3.69 -9.10
N LYS A 271 -22.63 3.66 -10.27
CA LYS A 271 -23.20 2.43 -10.80
C LYS A 271 -22.13 1.46 -11.27
N GLU A 272 -21.13 1.97 -11.99
CA GLU A 272 -19.95 1.19 -12.39
C GLU A 272 -19.22 0.63 -11.16
N PHE A 273 -19.06 1.44 -10.12
CA PHE A 273 -18.45 0.99 -8.87
C PHE A 273 -19.28 -0.10 -8.16
N GLU A 274 -20.60 0.08 -8.04
CA GLU A 274 -21.50 -0.93 -7.45
C GLU A 274 -21.46 -2.25 -8.24
N GLU A 275 -21.44 -2.18 -9.58
CA GLU A 275 -21.32 -3.34 -10.46
C GLU A 275 -19.95 -4.04 -10.31
N SER A 276 -18.85 -3.28 -10.24
CA SER A 276 -17.48 -3.84 -10.11
C SER A 276 -17.27 -4.62 -8.82
N VAL A 277 -17.87 -4.16 -7.72
CA VAL A 277 -17.78 -4.85 -6.41
C VAL A 277 -18.96 -5.81 -6.14
N GLY A 278 -19.91 -5.91 -7.05
CA GLY A 278 -21.03 -6.85 -6.98
C GLY A 278 -22.08 -6.54 -5.91
N VAL A 279 -22.26 -5.26 -5.54
CA VAL A 279 -23.23 -4.85 -4.51
C VAL A 279 -24.41 -4.09 -5.12
N LYS A 280 -25.57 -4.14 -4.46
CA LYS A 280 -26.78 -3.43 -4.87
C LYS A 280 -26.91 -2.03 -4.24
N ALA A 281 -26.17 -1.77 -3.18
CA ALA A 281 -26.13 -0.49 -2.49
C ALA A 281 -24.90 -0.40 -1.60
N LEU A 282 -24.38 0.82 -1.42
CA LEU A 282 -23.23 1.08 -0.56
C LEU A 282 -23.66 1.42 0.86
N ARG A 283 -22.86 0.99 1.82
CA ARG A 283 -22.94 1.36 3.24
C ARG A 283 -21.69 2.16 3.62
N GLY A 284 -21.82 3.09 4.54
CA GLY A 284 -20.69 3.84 5.10
C GLY A 284 -21.14 5.11 5.79
N GLU A 285 -20.21 5.92 6.27
CA GLU A 285 -20.48 7.13 7.04
C GLU A 285 -21.34 8.11 6.23
N LYS A 286 -22.46 8.52 6.83
CA LYS A 286 -23.43 9.45 6.23
C LYS A 286 -22.82 10.83 6.04
N GLY A 287 -23.15 11.48 4.91
CA GLY A 287 -22.65 12.81 4.59
C GLY A 287 -21.33 12.84 3.82
N TYR A 288 -20.79 11.66 3.47
CA TYR A 288 -19.58 11.50 2.68
C TYR A 288 -19.82 10.62 1.45
N THR A 289 -19.22 10.99 0.34
CA THR A 289 -19.22 10.20 -0.90
C THR A 289 -18.38 8.93 -0.73
N PRO A 290 -18.52 7.91 -1.60
CA PRO A 290 -17.67 6.72 -1.54
C PRO A 290 -16.16 7.04 -1.57
N LEU A 291 -15.72 7.91 -2.46
CA LEU A 291 -14.31 8.33 -2.53
C LEU A 291 -13.84 9.02 -1.25
N GLU A 292 -14.69 9.85 -0.64
CA GLU A 292 -14.36 10.47 0.63
C GLU A 292 -14.27 9.45 1.78
N ARG A 293 -15.18 8.47 1.83
CA ARG A 293 -15.11 7.37 2.81
C ARG A 293 -13.83 6.57 2.69
N ILE A 294 -13.39 6.31 1.47
CA ILE A 294 -12.16 5.57 1.21
C ILE A 294 -10.91 6.41 1.53
N GLY A 295 -10.89 7.69 1.14
CA GLY A 295 -9.65 8.48 1.17
C GLY A 295 -9.47 9.41 2.37
N ILE A 296 -10.57 9.89 3.00
CA ILE A 296 -10.51 10.96 4.02
C ILE A 296 -11.28 10.67 5.30
N ARG A 297 -11.94 9.49 5.39
CA ARG A 297 -12.64 9.08 6.61
C ARG A 297 -12.03 7.82 7.19
N PRO A 298 -11.90 7.75 8.53
CA PRO A 298 -11.53 6.50 9.17
C PRO A 298 -12.71 5.53 9.16
N CYS A 299 -12.42 4.24 9.18
CA CYS A 299 -13.46 3.21 9.31
C CYS A 299 -13.00 2.09 10.24
N LEU A 300 -13.95 1.23 10.60
CA LEU A 300 -13.72 0.02 11.37
C LEU A 300 -14.43 -1.14 10.65
N ASP A 301 -13.67 -2.20 10.35
CA ASP A 301 -14.17 -3.39 9.68
C ASP A 301 -13.79 -4.66 10.44
N VAL A 302 -14.69 -5.64 10.46
CA VAL A 302 -14.47 -6.96 11.04
C VAL A 302 -13.94 -7.88 9.95
N CYS A 303 -12.63 -8.19 9.99
CA CYS A 303 -11.96 -9.04 9.00
C CYS A 303 -12.16 -10.54 9.27
N GLY A 304 -12.52 -10.91 10.48
CA GLY A 304 -12.81 -12.29 10.85
C GLY A 304 -13.49 -12.38 12.20
N ILE A 305 -14.37 -13.37 12.34
CA ILE A 305 -15.02 -13.70 13.61
C ILE A 305 -15.17 -15.21 13.67
N TRP A 306 -14.79 -15.83 14.79
CA TRP A 306 -14.90 -17.29 14.95
C TRP A 306 -15.05 -17.69 16.41
N GLY A 307 -15.53 -18.91 16.61
CA GLY A 307 -15.73 -19.56 17.88
C GLY A 307 -16.74 -20.71 17.75
N GLY A 308 -16.85 -21.53 18.76
CA GLY A 308 -17.77 -22.66 18.78
C GLY A 308 -17.40 -23.77 17.79
N TYR A 309 -18.42 -24.53 17.37
CA TYR A 309 -18.24 -25.67 16.48
C TYR A 309 -18.52 -25.29 15.03
N ILE A 310 -17.55 -25.50 14.18
CA ILE A 310 -17.59 -25.22 12.72
C ILE A 310 -17.38 -26.45 11.86
N GLY A 311 -17.30 -27.67 12.49
CA GLY A 311 -17.17 -28.92 11.77
C GLY A 311 -18.49 -29.43 11.20
N GLU A 312 -18.43 -30.57 10.48
CA GLU A 312 -19.59 -31.21 9.88
C GLU A 312 -20.58 -31.71 10.97
N GLY A 313 -21.87 -31.57 10.69
CA GLY A 313 -22.95 -31.99 11.58
C GLY A 313 -23.28 -30.99 12.69
N ALA A 314 -24.18 -31.37 13.58
CA ALA A 314 -24.65 -30.53 14.69
C ALA A 314 -23.91 -30.87 15.99
N LYS A 315 -23.45 -29.83 16.72
CA LYS A 315 -22.95 -29.96 18.08
C LYS A 315 -23.62 -28.93 18.96
N THR A 316 -24.40 -29.40 19.92
CA THR A 316 -25.17 -28.53 20.86
C THR A 316 -24.25 -28.01 21.96
N VAL A 317 -23.45 -26.97 21.66
CA VAL A 317 -22.41 -26.44 22.55
C VAL A 317 -22.57 -24.95 22.78
N LEU A 318 -22.28 -24.52 24.03
CA LEU A 318 -21.91 -23.16 24.36
C LEU A 318 -20.38 -23.12 24.42
N PRO A 319 -19.71 -22.41 23.52
CA PRO A 319 -18.24 -22.36 23.54
C PRO A 319 -17.75 -21.58 24.76
N SER A 320 -16.51 -21.87 25.16
CA SER A 320 -15.86 -21.13 26.25
C SER A 320 -15.28 -19.79 25.79
N VAL A 321 -14.97 -19.66 24.50
CA VAL A 321 -14.26 -18.51 23.94
C VAL A 321 -14.79 -18.16 22.55
N ALA A 322 -14.68 -16.87 22.20
CA ALA A 322 -14.92 -16.33 20.85
C ALA A 322 -13.83 -15.32 20.48
N HIS A 323 -13.57 -15.17 19.19
CA HIS A 323 -12.52 -14.31 18.66
C HIS A 323 -13.03 -13.42 17.53
N ALA A 324 -12.40 -12.26 17.38
CA ALA A 324 -12.56 -11.41 16.20
C ALA A 324 -11.25 -10.77 15.79
N LYS A 325 -11.08 -10.55 14.49
CA LYS A 325 -10.03 -9.70 13.90
C LYS A 325 -10.67 -8.41 13.41
N ILE A 326 -10.12 -7.29 13.83
CA ILE A 326 -10.67 -5.97 13.54
C ILE A 326 -9.60 -5.10 12.90
N SER A 327 -9.93 -4.53 11.75
CA SER A 327 -9.12 -3.54 11.04
C SER A 327 -9.77 -2.16 11.21
N MET A 328 -8.99 -1.19 11.63
CA MET A 328 -9.40 0.22 11.61
C MET A 328 -8.49 0.96 10.63
N ARG A 329 -9.06 1.52 9.57
CA ARG A 329 -8.32 2.43 8.69
C ARG A 329 -8.36 3.83 9.29
N LEU A 330 -7.18 4.43 9.38
CA LEU A 330 -6.95 5.70 10.08
C LEU A 330 -6.64 6.80 9.07
N VAL A 331 -7.09 8.02 9.34
CA VAL A 331 -6.69 9.17 8.52
C VAL A 331 -5.46 9.85 9.11
N PRO A 332 -4.74 10.68 8.33
CA PRO A 332 -3.61 11.45 8.85
C PRO A 332 -3.95 12.18 10.16
N ASN A 333 -2.99 12.23 11.07
CA ASN A 333 -3.06 12.70 12.47
C ASN A 333 -3.66 11.71 13.48
N GLN A 334 -4.31 10.63 13.06
CA GLN A 334 -4.66 9.56 13.98
C GLN A 334 -3.45 8.65 14.21
N GLU A 335 -3.01 8.55 15.45
CA GLU A 335 -1.93 7.64 15.84
C GLU A 335 -2.46 6.24 16.10
N SER A 336 -1.93 5.23 15.40
CA SER A 336 -2.33 3.81 15.53
C SER A 336 -2.27 3.33 16.99
N ALA A 337 -1.22 3.67 17.72
CA ALA A 337 -1.09 3.32 19.14
C ALA A 337 -2.14 3.98 20.04
N LYS A 338 -2.54 5.24 19.75
CA LYS A 338 -3.62 5.94 20.47
C LYS A 338 -4.96 5.27 20.20
N ILE A 339 -5.26 4.99 18.93
CA ILE A 339 -6.51 4.34 18.53
C ILE A 339 -6.62 2.93 19.14
N THR A 340 -5.56 2.14 19.08
CA THR A 340 -5.48 0.82 19.73
C THR A 340 -5.80 0.92 21.22
N ARG A 341 -5.22 1.88 21.93
CA ARG A 341 -5.43 2.09 23.37
C ARG A 341 -6.88 2.47 23.70
N ILE A 342 -7.50 3.41 22.95
CA ILE A 342 -8.89 3.81 23.20
C ILE A 342 -9.87 2.70 22.84
N PHE A 343 -9.61 1.93 21.77
CA PHE A 343 -10.38 0.76 21.41
C PHE A 343 -10.39 -0.27 22.54
N LYS A 344 -9.19 -0.66 23.00
CA LYS A 344 -9.05 -1.60 24.13
C LYS A 344 -9.81 -1.11 25.37
N LYS A 345 -9.58 0.13 25.77
CA LYS A 345 -10.27 0.74 26.95
C LYS A 345 -11.78 0.76 26.78
N HIS A 346 -12.28 1.03 25.57
CA HIS A 346 -13.69 1.05 25.29
C HIS A 346 -14.30 -0.34 25.41
N LEU A 347 -13.71 -1.36 24.79
CA LEU A 347 -14.19 -2.74 24.88
C LEU A 347 -14.16 -3.25 26.32
N GLU A 348 -13.08 -3.00 27.08
CA GLU A 348 -12.97 -3.37 28.49
C GLU A 348 -14.06 -2.70 29.33
N LYS A 349 -14.45 -1.46 29.01
CA LYS A 349 -15.51 -0.72 29.70
C LYS A 349 -16.91 -1.26 29.43
N ILE A 350 -17.20 -1.65 28.17
CA ILE A 350 -18.54 -2.11 27.78
C ILE A 350 -18.69 -3.62 27.90
N ALA A 351 -17.62 -4.36 28.10
CA ALA A 351 -17.66 -5.80 28.32
C ALA A 351 -18.46 -6.13 29.56
N PRO A 352 -19.43 -7.09 29.47
CA PRO A 352 -20.16 -7.54 30.60
C PRO A 352 -19.27 -8.19 31.67
N LYS A 353 -19.63 -8.04 32.96
CA LYS A 353 -18.85 -8.57 34.08
C LYS A 353 -18.69 -10.09 34.11
N TYR A 354 -19.52 -10.81 33.37
CA TYR A 354 -19.50 -12.28 33.27
C TYR A 354 -18.52 -12.79 32.16
N CYS A 355 -17.78 -11.90 31.50
CA CYS A 355 -16.75 -12.30 30.53
C CYS A 355 -15.47 -11.52 30.75
N ARG A 356 -14.37 -12.08 30.26
CA ARG A 356 -13.06 -11.43 30.16
C ARG A 356 -12.78 -11.13 28.69
N ILE A 357 -12.34 -9.91 28.41
CA ILE A 357 -11.93 -9.50 27.06
C ILE A 357 -10.43 -9.23 27.05
N GLU A 358 -9.78 -9.68 26.01
CA GLU A 358 -8.38 -9.41 25.71
C GLU A 358 -8.28 -8.81 24.32
N VAL A 359 -7.53 -7.72 24.18
CA VAL A 359 -7.25 -7.06 22.90
C VAL A 359 -5.76 -7.09 22.65
N LYS A 360 -5.35 -7.80 21.61
CA LYS A 360 -3.97 -7.95 21.20
C LYS A 360 -3.73 -7.11 19.94
N PRO A 361 -2.84 -6.10 19.99
CA PRO A 361 -2.38 -5.41 18.77
C PRO A 361 -1.61 -6.39 17.87
N CYS A 362 -1.85 -6.32 16.56
CA CYS A 362 -1.13 -7.10 15.55
C CYS A 362 -0.23 -6.19 14.73
N GLU A 363 -0.83 -5.38 13.88
CA GLU A 363 -0.15 -4.51 12.95
C GLU A 363 -0.70 -3.08 13.08
N GLY A 364 0.09 -2.09 12.66
CA GLY A 364 -0.34 -0.70 12.66
C GLY A 364 0.67 0.21 12.03
N GLY A 365 0.20 1.36 11.60
CA GLY A 365 1.02 2.43 11.05
C GLY A 365 0.18 3.67 10.85
N GLU A 366 0.83 4.82 10.83
CA GLU A 366 0.17 6.09 10.61
C GLU A 366 -0.15 6.31 9.14
N GLY A 367 -1.16 7.15 8.88
CA GLY A 367 -1.38 7.73 7.57
C GLY A 367 -0.49 8.96 7.37
N PHE A 368 -0.29 9.34 6.13
CA PHE A 368 0.43 10.56 5.80
C PHE A 368 -0.33 11.41 4.78
N LEU A 369 0.06 12.68 4.71
CA LEU A 369 -0.50 13.66 3.79
C LEU A 369 0.62 14.53 3.21
N ILE A 370 0.50 14.84 1.93
CA ILE A 370 1.42 15.70 1.19
C ILE A 370 0.65 16.93 0.75
N PRO A 371 1.18 18.14 0.99
CA PRO A 371 0.55 19.35 0.48
C PRO A 371 0.55 19.37 -1.06
N ILE A 372 -0.62 19.52 -1.67
CA ILE A 372 -0.73 19.65 -3.14
C ILE A 372 -0.05 20.93 -3.67
N SER A 373 0.23 21.90 -2.81
CA SER A 373 1.00 23.11 -3.13
C SER A 373 2.51 22.92 -3.05
N SER A 374 3.00 21.74 -2.64
CA SER A 374 4.44 21.48 -2.54
C SER A 374 5.11 21.55 -3.92
N PRO A 375 6.36 22.04 -4.01
CA PRO A 375 7.09 22.10 -5.28
C PRO A 375 7.15 20.74 -5.97
N ALA A 376 7.37 19.65 -5.22
CA ALA A 376 7.42 18.30 -5.76
C ALA A 376 6.09 17.87 -6.37
N PHE A 377 4.95 18.11 -5.69
CA PHE A 377 3.63 17.79 -6.23
C PHE A 377 3.33 18.60 -7.51
N GLN A 378 3.67 19.88 -7.54
CA GLN A 378 3.45 20.73 -8.73
C GLN A 378 4.32 20.29 -9.91
N ALA A 379 5.57 19.90 -9.67
CA ALA A 379 6.47 19.35 -10.69
C ALA A 379 5.90 18.02 -11.26
N ALA A 380 5.46 17.13 -10.41
CA ALA A 380 4.81 15.87 -10.82
C ALA A 380 3.53 16.11 -11.61
N SER A 381 2.70 17.06 -11.16
CA SER A 381 1.46 17.43 -11.85
C SER A 381 1.75 17.92 -13.27
N LYS A 382 2.74 18.78 -13.43
CA LYS A 382 3.16 19.30 -14.74
C LYS A 382 3.75 18.20 -15.63
N ALA A 383 4.57 17.34 -15.05
CA ALA A 383 5.19 16.21 -15.77
C ALA A 383 4.14 15.26 -16.33
N MET A 384 3.18 14.85 -15.50
CA MET A 384 2.10 13.95 -15.93
C MET A 384 1.14 14.64 -16.91
N GLU A 385 0.83 15.92 -16.72
CA GLU A 385 -0.01 16.69 -17.68
C GLU A 385 0.62 16.71 -19.08
N GLU A 386 1.94 16.89 -19.18
CA GLU A 386 2.64 16.89 -20.47
C GLU A 386 2.59 15.52 -21.16
N VAL A 387 2.75 14.43 -20.40
CA VAL A 387 2.79 13.07 -20.97
C VAL A 387 1.40 12.54 -21.31
N TYR A 388 0.41 12.80 -20.45
CA TYR A 388 -0.95 12.30 -20.63
C TYR A 388 -1.87 13.27 -21.39
N GLY A 389 -1.46 14.53 -21.57
CA GLY A 389 -2.29 15.57 -22.18
C GLY A 389 -3.44 16.06 -21.31
N VAL A 390 -3.55 15.57 -20.09
CA VAL A 390 -4.60 15.91 -19.11
C VAL A 390 -3.99 16.15 -17.76
N LYS A 391 -4.41 17.23 -17.09
CA LYS A 391 -3.93 17.57 -15.76
C LYS A 391 -4.32 16.49 -14.74
N PRO A 392 -3.37 15.92 -13.99
CA PRO A 392 -3.67 14.90 -13.01
C PRO A 392 -4.54 15.43 -11.88
N VAL A 393 -5.37 14.56 -11.35
CA VAL A 393 -6.26 14.85 -10.21
C VAL A 393 -5.56 14.43 -8.91
N PRO A 394 -5.56 15.28 -7.87
CA PRO A 394 -5.13 14.84 -6.55
C PRO A 394 -6.08 13.75 -6.05
N SER A 395 -5.54 12.63 -5.62
CA SER A 395 -6.30 11.51 -5.02
C SER A 395 -5.81 11.23 -3.60
N ARG A 396 -6.57 10.46 -2.84
CA ARG A 396 -6.16 9.90 -1.56
C ARG A 396 -6.44 8.41 -1.55
N GLY A 397 -5.40 7.64 -1.29
CA GLY A 397 -5.48 6.19 -1.26
C GLY A 397 -6.14 5.65 0.02
N GLY A 398 -6.93 4.58 -0.16
CA GLY A 398 -7.53 3.85 0.94
C GLY A 398 -6.61 2.83 1.59
N GLY A 399 -5.59 2.39 0.87
CA GLY A 399 -4.54 1.50 1.35
C GLY A 399 -3.53 2.20 2.25
N SER A 400 -2.53 1.46 2.71
CA SER A 400 -1.48 1.96 3.60
C SER A 400 -0.14 1.44 3.11
N ILE A 401 0.80 2.33 2.88
CA ILE A 401 2.24 2.02 2.81
C ILE A 401 2.83 2.60 4.09
N ALA A 402 2.70 1.84 5.18
CA ALA A 402 2.98 2.34 6.53
C ALA A 402 4.42 2.86 6.67
N VAL A 403 5.37 2.24 6.00
CA VAL A 403 6.77 2.61 6.04
C VAL A 403 7.04 4.03 5.51
N LEU A 404 6.23 4.54 4.57
CA LEU A 404 6.39 5.91 4.07
C LEU A 404 6.06 6.96 5.14
N ALA A 405 5.08 6.68 6.00
CA ALA A 405 4.80 7.54 7.16
C ALA A 405 5.96 7.52 8.17
N ASP A 406 6.54 6.34 8.41
CA ASP A 406 7.73 6.21 9.25
C ASP A 406 8.93 6.95 8.65
N MET A 407 9.17 6.81 7.35
CA MET A 407 10.25 7.52 6.65
C MET A 407 10.05 9.03 6.72
N GLN A 408 8.83 9.53 6.47
CA GLN A 408 8.50 10.95 6.62
C GLN A 408 8.81 11.44 8.04
N LYS A 409 8.40 10.70 9.05
CA LYS A 409 8.64 11.04 10.46
C LYS A 409 10.12 10.98 10.85
N ILE A 410 10.85 9.96 10.42
CA ILE A 410 12.27 9.75 10.77
C ILE A 410 13.17 10.75 10.03
N LEU A 411 12.94 10.94 8.74
CA LEU A 411 13.80 11.74 7.87
C LEU A 411 13.39 13.21 7.84
N GLY A 412 12.12 13.52 8.05
CA GLY A 412 11.55 14.85 7.87
C GLY A 412 11.39 15.24 6.40
N VAL A 413 11.19 14.24 5.52
CA VAL A 413 11.10 14.40 4.06
C VAL A 413 9.77 13.85 3.58
N ASP A 414 9.03 14.64 2.79
CA ASP A 414 7.72 14.22 2.28
C ASP A 414 7.85 13.18 1.16
N PRO A 415 7.06 12.08 1.20
CA PRO A 415 6.93 11.16 0.08
C PRO A 415 6.01 11.76 -0.99
N LEU A 416 6.38 11.61 -2.25
CA LEU A 416 5.57 11.97 -3.43
C LEU A 416 5.20 10.68 -4.19
N LEU A 417 3.91 10.38 -4.30
CA LEU A 417 3.43 9.15 -4.91
C LEU A 417 2.94 9.40 -6.34
N MET A 418 3.76 9.01 -7.30
CA MET A 418 3.48 9.04 -8.74
C MET A 418 3.30 7.61 -9.26
N GLY A 419 2.20 6.94 -8.88
CA GLY A 419 1.90 5.60 -9.34
C GLY A 419 1.31 5.60 -10.76
N PHE A 420 1.54 4.51 -11.47
CA PHE A 420 1.12 4.32 -12.87
C PHE A 420 0.35 3.03 -13.11
N GLY A 421 0.16 2.22 -12.06
CA GLY A 421 -0.71 1.05 -12.09
C GLY A 421 -2.18 1.43 -12.29
N LEU A 422 -3.00 0.45 -12.64
CA LEU A 422 -4.45 0.59 -12.81
C LEU A 422 -5.17 -0.50 -12.00
N GLU A 423 -6.41 -0.24 -11.59
CA GLU A 423 -7.24 -1.22 -10.86
C GLU A 423 -7.36 -2.57 -11.61
N ARG A 424 -7.43 -2.50 -12.95
CA ARG A 424 -7.53 -3.69 -13.81
C ARG A 424 -6.24 -4.52 -13.91
N ASP A 425 -5.13 -4.05 -13.40
CA ASP A 425 -3.84 -4.76 -13.46
C ASP A 425 -3.78 -5.92 -12.46
N THR A 426 -4.82 -6.10 -11.66
CA THR A 426 -5.06 -7.24 -10.76
C THR A 426 -3.90 -7.54 -9.82
N ILE A 427 -3.28 -6.48 -9.26
CA ILE A 427 -2.24 -6.63 -8.24
C ILE A 427 -2.74 -7.53 -7.09
N HIS A 428 -1.85 -8.29 -6.44
CA HIS A 428 -2.15 -9.31 -5.42
C HIS A 428 -3.05 -10.48 -5.90
N SER A 429 -3.42 -10.52 -7.18
CA SER A 429 -4.29 -11.57 -7.74
C SER A 429 -3.56 -12.37 -8.85
N PRO A 430 -4.06 -13.55 -9.24
CA PRO A 430 -3.59 -14.23 -10.44
C PRO A 430 -3.74 -13.37 -11.70
N ASN A 431 -2.79 -13.52 -12.62
CA ASN A 431 -2.72 -12.76 -13.89
C ASN A 431 -2.42 -11.27 -13.69
N GLU A 432 -1.68 -10.92 -12.64
CA GLU A 432 -1.13 -9.58 -12.51
C GLU A 432 -0.48 -9.14 -13.81
N SER A 433 -0.76 -7.91 -14.21
CA SER A 433 -0.30 -7.36 -15.48
C SER A 433 0.11 -5.90 -15.34
N TYR A 434 0.88 -5.42 -16.29
CA TYR A 434 1.23 -4.02 -16.41
C TYR A 434 1.18 -3.57 -17.86
N LEU A 435 0.31 -2.63 -18.18
CA LEU A 435 0.17 -2.10 -19.54
C LEU A 435 1.47 -1.45 -20.00
N LEU A 436 1.95 -1.84 -21.18
CA LEU A 436 3.18 -1.24 -21.77
C LEU A 436 3.04 0.27 -21.96
N ARG A 437 1.84 0.74 -22.31
CA ARG A 437 1.58 2.18 -22.42
C ARG A 437 1.83 2.90 -21.10
N GLN A 438 1.36 2.33 -19.98
CA GLN A 438 1.55 2.91 -18.65
C GLN A 438 3.01 2.83 -18.19
N PHE A 439 3.65 1.70 -18.42
CA PHE A 439 5.05 1.48 -18.13
C PHE A 439 5.96 2.52 -18.82
N PHE A 440 5.76 2.77 -20.12
CA PHE A 440 6.56 3.76 -20.83
C PHE A 440 6.16 5.21 -20.48
N ALA A 441 4.86 5.49 -20.32
CA ALA A 441 4.40 6.80 -19.88
C ALA A 441 4.89 7.14 -18.46
N GLY A 442 5.04 6.13 -17.60
CA GLY A 442 5.65 6.27 -16.28
C GLY A 442 7.11 6.71 -16.37
N MET A 443 7.92 6.04 -17.18
CA MET A 443 9.32 6.45 -17.41
C MET A 443 9.42 7.89 -17.92
N GLU A 444 8.55 8.28 -18.88
CA GLU A 444 8.52 9.64 -19.41
C GLU A 444 8.12 10.65 -18.33
N SER A 445 7.08 10.34 -17.55
CA SER A 445 6.60 11.22 -16.49
C SER A 445 7.65 11.42 -15.38
N ILE A 446 8.35 10.35 -15.00
CA ILE A 446 9.44 10.42 -14.03
C ILE A 446 10.58 11.28 -14.58
N ALA A 447 11.01 11.08 -15.83
CA ALA A 447 12.05 11.92 -16.42
C ALA A 447 11.65 13.39 -16.48
N LYS A 448 10.38 13.69 -16.81
CA LYS A 448 9.83 15.05 -16.83
C LYS A 448 9.70 15.64 -15.42
N PHE A 449 9.42 14.82 -14.39
CA PHE A 449 9.44 15.28 -13.01
C PHE A 449 10.80 15.91 -12.66
N TYR A 450 11.91 15.26 -12.99
CA TYR A 450 13.24 15.82 -12.76
C TYR A 450 13.50 17.10 -13.56
N GLU A 451 12.89 17.28 -14.73
CA GLU A 451 12.99 18.53 -15.50
C GLU A 451 12.24 19.70 -14.84
N TYR A 452 11.18 19.44 -14.09
CA TYR A 452 10.30 20.44 -13.49
C TYR A 452 10.50 20.67 -11.99
N TYR A 453 11.20 19.77 -11.32
CA TYR A 453 11.47 19.88 -9.89
C TYR A 453 12.74 20.70 -9.64
N GLU A 454 12.57 22.04 -9.64
CA GLU A 454 13.65 22.99 -9.40
C GLU A 454 13.89 23.25 -7.91
#